data_9e978e7d786334cf6900166913358ee4
#
_entry.id   9e978e7d786334cf6900166913358ee4
#
_cell.length_a   1.000
_cell.length_b   1.000
_cell.length_c   1.000
_cell.angle_alpha   90.00
_cell.angle_beta   90.00
_cell.angle_gamma   90.00
#
_symmetry.space_group_name_H-M   'P 1'
#
loop_
_entity.id
_entity.type
_entity.pdbx_description
1 polymer ?
#
loop_
_entity_poly.entity_id
_entity_poly.type
_entity_poly.pdbx_seq_one_letter_code
_entity_poly.pdbx_strand_id
1 'polypeptide(L)'
;TPSSRGLGDVYKRQQYNYNPDLTSSGLLKNPASNFGAITRSISNDTDFDRTNVQYIEFWMMDPFIDGENGKVLDGIFNNNNTTGGKLIFNLGNVSEDLMKDNIHAFENGLSSDYSDSGIKFNEWGRVTSKQYLTKFFENDNNSRENQDIGLDGLKDANEVDYFQQNFIDKLTLTSEANERILSDVSADNFKYYLGEDLDVNNKKILERYKNFNGMEGNTPLTSNTNFSSQGSPFPENEDLNEDNTLSDLESYYEYELDLRPGSMNIGQNNIVDKIIDQSGNATWYQFRIPIRNPDRIHGNISDFKTIRFIRTYLTDWDEPVVLRFAKFQMVGSQWRKYDSNLYQSGLNEVSEITDSDMQISVVSIEENSIGSDTKSPYVVPPGIPRDIDNTTIVQRRTNEQSLQLCFNDLSDGDAKAVFKESNFDLINYGRIKMFIHAEPNDGDILSDDEISAFLRFGSDYENNYYEIELPLKITRPSLLNQNGSNIALSLIHIWRCRRF
;
A
#
# COMPACT_ATOMS: atom_id res chain seq x y z
N THR A 1 -9.94 8.53 -8.26
CA THR A 1 -8.65 7.83 -8.36
C THR A 1 -7.55 8.83 -8.11
N PRO A 2 -6.69 8.64 -7.11
CA PRO A 2 -5.52 9.46 -6.97
C PRO A 2 -4.63 9.21 -8.19
N SER A 3 -4.17 10.27 -8.81
CA SER A 3 -3.17 10.20 -9.87
C SER A 3 -2.00 9.36 -9.35
N SER A 4 -1.82 8.18 -9.93
CA SER A 4 -0.57 7.46 -9.80
C SER A 4 0.46 8.28 -10.56
N ARG A 5 1.10 9.22 -9.89
CA ARG A 5 2.23 9.91 -10.45
C ARG A 5 3.35 8.89 -10.56
N GLY A 6 3.62 8.57 -11.73
CA GLY A 6 4.81 8.18 -12.38
C GLY A 6 5.57 7.04 -12.01
N LEU A 7 6.07 6.65 -12.93
CA LEU A 7 7.10 5.71 -13.18
C LEU A 7 8.45 6.33 -12.88
N GLY A 8 9.11 5.74 -11.92
CA GLY A 8 10.53 5.71 -11.94
C GLY A 8 11.25 6.89 -11.33
N ASP A 9 11.37 6.84 -10.04
CA ASP A 9 12.58 7.32 -9.38
C ASP A 9 13.77 6.55 -9.94
N VAL A 10 14.36 7.02 -11.01
CA VAL A 10 15.60 6.44 -11.54
C VAL A 10 16.77 7.00 -10.75
N TYR A 11 17.20 6.29 -9.74
CA TYR A 11 18.25 6.68 -8.78
C TYR A 11 19.67 6.72 -9.36
N LYS A 12 19.85 6.84 -10.63
CA LYS A 12 21.15 7.09 -11.22
C LYS A 12 21.00 8.24 -12.19
N ARG A 13 21.94 9.16 -12.20
CA ARG A 13 22.08 10.26 -13.14
C ARG A 13 22.00 9.76 -14.58
N GLN A 14 20.78 9.46 -15.02
CA GLN A 14 20.44 8.92 -16.32
C GLN A 14 19.30 9.74 -16.86
N GLN A 15 19.14 9.70 -18.13
CA GLN A 15 17.96 10.18 -18.78
C GLN A 15 16.76 9.54 -18.13
N TYR A 16 15.79 10.34 -17.97
CA TYR A 16 14.57 10.24 -17.25
C TYR A 16 13.97 8.83 -17.07
N ASN A 17 13.88 8.02 -18.08
CA ASN A 17 13.35 6.66 -17.98
C ASN A 17 14.23 5.58 -18.59
N TYR A 18 15.38 5.94 -19.15
CA TYR A 18 16.24 4.99 -19.84
C TYR A 18 17.60 4.81 -19.21
N ASN A 19 17.99 3.55 -19.09
CA ASN A 19 19.35 3.16 -18.78
C ASN A 19 20.11 2.97 -20.10
N PRO A 20 21.27 3.60 -20.33
CA PRO A 20 22.05 3.42 -21.55
C PRO A 20 22.70 2.04 -21.65
N ASP A 21 22.77 1.26 -20.59
CA ASP A 21 23.35 -0.09 -20.62
C ASP A 21 22.34 -1.11 -21.17
N LEU A 22 22.08 -0.99 -22.47
CA LEU A 22 21.13 -1.82 -23.19
C LEU A 22 21.81 -2.85 -24.08
N THR A 23 21.11 -3.96 -24.31
CA THR A 23 21.42 -4.91 -25.38
C THR A 23 21.14 -4.26 -26.75
N SER A 24 21.60 -4.86 -27.84
CA SER A 24 21.29 -4.39 -29.18
C SER A 24 19.79 -4.37 -29.53
N SER A 25 18.99 -5.15 -28.84
CA SER A 25 17.52 -5.18 -28.98
C SER A 25 16.79 -4.13 -28.12
N GLY A 26 17.52 -3.33 -27.35
CA GLY A 26 16.95 -2.30 -26.47
C GLY A 26 16.43 -2.83 -25.12
N LEU A 27 16.87 -4.02 -24.69
CA LEU A 27 16.58 -4.55 -23.37
C LEU A 27 17.72 -4.24 -22.40
N LEU A 28 17.42 -4.10 -21.11
CA LEU A 28 18.43 -3.93 -20.07
C LEU A 28 19.43 -5.10 -20.07
N LYS A 29 20.73 -4.83 -19.96
CA LYS A 29 21.76 -5.86 -19.84
C LYS A 29 21.79 -6.51 -18.46
N ASN A 30 21.58 -5.70 -17.43
CA ASN A 30 21.58 -6.13 -16.03
C ASN A 30 20.28 -5.69 -15.35
N PRO A 31 19.12 -6.30 -15.67
CA PRO A 31 17.85 -5.84 -15.15
C PRO A 31 17.77 -5.88 -13.61
N ALA A 32 18.34 -6.88 -12.96
CA ALA A 32 18.37 -6.99 -11.50
C ALA A 32 19.05 -5.82 -10.79
N SER A 33 19.98 -5.11 -11.44
CA SER A 33 20.64 -3.93 -10.88
C SER A 33 19.82 -2.63 -11.03
N ASN A 34 18.71 -2.69 -11.70
CA ASN A 34 17.80 -1.57 -11.93
C ASN A 34 16.61 -1.64 -10.97
N PHE A 35 15.89 -0.55 -10.88
CA PHE A 35 14.67 -0.50 -10.09
C PHE A 35 13.62 0.40 -10.78
N GLY A 36 12.37 0.18 -10.43
CA GLY A 36 11.25 1.05 -10.80
C GLY A 36 10.42 1.35 -9.57
N ALA A 37 10.07 2.61 -9.35
CA ALA A 37 9.40 3.06 -8.15
C ALA A 37 8.10 3.81 -8.45
N ILE A 38 7.18 3.78 -7.48
CA ILE A 38 5.99 4.60 -7.43
C ILE A 38 5.95 5.28 -6.06
N THR A 39 5.88 6.61 -6.05
CA THR A 39 5.78 7.40 -4.82
C THR A 39 4.42 8.05 -4.73
N ARG A 40 3.86 8.07 -3.53
CA ARG A 40 2.59 8.73 -3.22
C ARG A 40 2.69 9.51 -1.93
N SER A 41 2.16 10.74 -1.93
CA SER A 41 1.99 11.51 -0.70
C SER A 41 0.82 10.97 0.14
N ILE A 42 0.97 11.09 1.46
CA ILE A 42 -0.06 10.79 2.46
C ILE A 42 -0.63 12.12 2.91
N SER A 43 -1.83 12.45 2.44
CA SER A 43 -2.44 13.78 2.63
C SER A 43 -3.37 13.87 3.84
N ASN A 44 -3.95 12.75 4.31
CA ASN A 44 -5.04 12.82 5.29
C ASN A 44 -4.53 12.79 6.73
N ASP A 45 -3.69 11.85 7.09
CA ASP A 45 -3.20 11.69 8.45
C ASP A 45 -1.77 11.16 8.44
N THR A 46 -0.82 12.04 8.64
CA THR A 46 0.61 11.73 8.62
C THR A 46 1.13 11.22 9.96
N ASP A 47 0.34 11.37 11.03
CA ASP A 47 0.70 10.91 12.37
C ASP A 47 0.17 9.49 12.63
N PHE A 48 0.99 8.50 12.24
CA PHE A 48 0.68 7.08 12.42
C PHE A 48 0.75 6.62 13.88
N ASP A 49 1.41 7.37 14.75
CA ASP A 49 1.38 7.10 16.19
C ASP A 49 0.03 7.46 16.77
N ARG A 50 -0.51 8.62 16.40
CA ARG A 50 -1.83 9.08 16.84
C ARG A 50 -2.95 8.19 16.30
N THR A 51 -2.88 7.82 15.02
CA THR A 51 -3.87 6.96 14.37
C THR A 51 -3.67 5.48 14.65
N ASN A 52 -2.59 5.14 15.37
CA ASN A 52 -2.23 3.77 15.70
C ASN A 52 -2.22 2.85 14.48
N VAL A 53 -1.65 3.31 13.36
CA VAL A 53 -1.38 2.46 12.21
C VAL A 53 -0.34 1.42 12.63
N GLN A 54 -0.62 0.15 12.34
CA GLN A 54 0.22 -0.96 12.74
C GLN A 54 0.75 -1.76 11.55
N TYR A 55 -0.01 -1.81 10.46
CA TYR A 55 0.32 -2.65 9.32
C TYR A 55 0.10 -1.93 7.99
N ILE A 56 0.95 -2.28 7.01
CA ILE A 56 0.63 -2.18 5.59
C ILE A 56 -0.03 -3.52 5.23
N GLU A 57 -1.24 -3.49 4.72
CA GLU A 57 -1.97 -4.69 4.35
C GLU A 57 -2.45 -4.62 2.91
N PHE A 58 -2.25 -5.69 2.16
CA PHE A 58 -2.71 -5.81 0.79
C PHE A 58 -2.86 -7.28 0.37
N TRP A 59 -3.66 -7.49 -0.66
CA TRP A 59 -3.68 -8.74 -1.38
C TRP A 59 -2.86 -8.61 -2.65
N MET A 60 -2.03 -9.60 -2.94
CA MET A 60 -1.26 -9.68 -4.17
C MET A 60 -1.49 -11.04 -4.83
N MET A 61 -1.79 -11.01 -6.13
CA MET A 61 -1.88 -12.24 -6.91
C MET A 61 -0.48 -12.84 -7.08
N ASP A 62 -0.40 -14.16 -7.01
CA ASP A 62 0.84 -14.89 -7.26
C ASP A 62 1.39 -14.54 -8.65
N PRO A 63 2.53 -13.87 -8.77
CA PRO A 63 3.10 -13.49 -10.05
C PRO A 63 3.80 -14.65 -10.74
N PHE A 64 3.98 -15.79 -10.07
CA PHE A 64 4.71 -16.96 -10.57
C PHE A 64 3.78 -18.09 -11.00
N ILE A 65 2.48 -17.88 -10.93
CA ILE A 65 1.49 -18.90 -11.29
C ILE A 65 1.61 -19.29 -12.77
N ASP A 66 1.47 -20.56 -13.07
CA ASP A 66 1.47 -21.05 -14.45
C ASP A 66 0.26 -20.53 -15.23
N GLY A 67 0.42 -20.44 -16.57
CA GLY A 67 -0.66 -20.05 -17.46
C GLY A 67 -0.75 -18.53 -17.72
N GLU A 68 -1.87 -18.10 -18.27
CA GLU A 68 -2.06 -16.72 -18.77
C GLU A 68 -1.98 -15.67 -17.66
N ASN A 69 -2.42 -16.00 -16.44
CA ASN A 69 -2.46 -15.06 -15.33
C ASN A 69 -1.06 -14.75 -14.76
N GLY A 70 -0.09 -15.64 -14.91
CA GLY A 70 1.29 -15.41 -14.48
C GLY A 70 2.18 -14.81 -15.57
N LYS A 71 1.69 -14.74 -16.82
CA LYS A 71 2.47 -14.20 -17.93
C LYS A 71 2.49 -12.69 -17.95
N VAL A 72 3.64 -12.16 -18.36
CA VAL A 72 3.78 -10.77 -18.77
C VAL A 72 3.43 -10.65 -20.25
N LEU A 73 2.30 -10.03 -20.55
CA LEU A 73 1.76 -9.84 -21.90
C LEU A 73 1.71 -8.34 -22.21
N ASP A 74 2.86 -7.73 -22.45
CA ASP A 74 3.03 -6.28 -22.63
C ASP A 74 3.32 -5.88 -24.10
N GLY A 75 3.20 -6.82 -25.02
CA GLY A 75 3.49 -6.66 -26.46
C GLY A 75 4.94 -6.93 -26.83
N ILE A 76 5.86 -7.05 -25.86
CA ILE A 76 7.28 -7.43 -26.07
C ILE A 76 7.53 -8.83 -25.48
N PHE A 77 7.06 -9.05 -24.27
CA PHE A 77 7.23 -10.32 -23.55
C PHE A 77 5.96 -11.18 -23.59
N ASN A 78 6.14 -12.49 -23.49
CA ASN A 78 5.07 -13.48 -23.39
C ASN A 78 5.55 -14.69 -22.56
N ASN A 79 6.02 -14.43 -21.34
CA ASN A 79 6.57 -15.46 -20.47
C ASN A 79 6.17 -15.23 -19.02
N ASN A 80 6.24 -16.30 -18.23
CA ASN A 80 6.12 -16.22 -16.79
C ASN A 80 7.47 -15.84 -16.20
N ASN A 81 7.47 -15.16 -15.06
CA ASN A 81 8.67 -14.92 -14.28
C ASN A 81 9.04 -16.17 -13.49
N THR A 82 10.30 -16.59 -13.55
CA THR A 82 10.83 -17.79 -12.91
C THR A 82 11.93 -17.52 -11.89
N THR A 83 12.46 -16.31 -11.87
CA THR A 83 13.59 -15.92 -11.02
C THR A 83 13.18 -15.24 -9.72
N GLY A 84 12.08 -14.48 -9.76
CA GLY A 84 11.67 -13.63 -8.65
C GLY A 84 12.47 -12.34 -8.55
N GLY A 85 12.30 -11.63 -7.45
CA GLY A 85 12.94 -10.36 -7.13
C GLY A 85 12.38 -9.76 -5.84
N LYS A 86 12.62 -8.49 -5.61
CA LYS A 86 12.23 -7.79 -4.38
C LYS A 86 11.17 -6.75 -4.63
N LEU A 87 10.23 -6.68 -3.69
CA LEU A 87 9.27 -5.59 -3.54
C LEU A 87 9.57 -4.87 -2.24
N ILE A 88 9.81 -3.58 -2.30
CA ILE A 88 10.24 -2.79 -1.15
C ILE A 88 9.27 -1.64 -0.93
N PHE A 89 8.95 -1.36 0.34
CA PHE A 89 8.16 -0.22 0.76
C PHE A 89 9.01 0.71 1.62
N ASN A 90 8.93 2.00 1.36
CA ASN A 90 9.49 3.04 2.21
C ASN A 90 8.35 3.88 2.79
N LEU A 91 8.37 4.10 4.10
CA LEU A 91 7.44 4.97 4.82
C LEU A 91 8.19 6.08 5.52
N GLY A 92 7.86 7.33 5.26
CA GLY A 92 8.50 8.47 5.90
C GLY A 92 8.57 9.69 5.00
N ASN A 93 9.73 10.32 4.98
CA ASN A 93 10.04 11.42 4.08
C ASN A 93 10.96 10.91 2.98
N VAL A 94 10.54 11.08 1.74
CA VAL A 94 11.34 10.78 0.55
C VAL A 94 11.49 12.04 -0.28
N SER A 95 12.59 12.17 -1.00
CA SER A 95 12.84 13.33 -1.86
C SER A 95 11.75 13.43 -2.93
N GLU A 96 11.23 14.63 -3.13
CA GLU A 96 10.33 14.98 -4.21
C GLU A 96 11.07 15.44 -5.46
N ASP A 97 12.38 15.75 -5.34
CA ASP A 97 13.27 16.11 -6.43
C ASP A 97 13.55 14.88 -7.31
N LEU A 98 12.66 14.66 -8.29
CA LEU A 98 12.71 13.51 -9.20
C LEU A 98 13.94 13.57 -10.10
N MET A 99 14.32 14.77 -10.55
CA MET A 99 15.42 14.99 -11.46
C MET A 99 16.76 15.15 -10.75
N LYS A 100 16.79 15.21 -9.42
CA LYS A 100 18.01 15.35 -8.61
C LYS A 100 18.86 16.57 -8.95
N ASP A 101 18.22 17.67 -9.29
CA ASP A 101 18.87 18.93 -9.69
C ASP A 101 18.68 20.06 -8.67
N ASN A 102 17.94 19.84 -7.61
CA ASN A 102 17.53 20.81 -6.59
C ASN A 102 16.73 21.99 -7.16
N ILE A 103 16.02 21.77 -8.25
CA ILE A 103 15.14 22.75 -8.88
C ILE A 103 13.74 22.16 -8.93
N HIS A 104 12.77 22.92 -8.48
CA HIS A 104 11.37 22.51 -8.53
C HIS A 104 10.85 22.60 -9.97
N ALA A 105 10.70 21.46 -10.63
CA ALA A 105 10.14 21.37 -11.97
C ALA A 105 8.60 21.31 -11.93
N PHE A 106 7.97 22.04 -12.84
CA PHE A 106 6.51 22.03 -13.02
C PHE A 106 6.13 22.60 -14.39
N GLU A 107 5.21 21.95 -15.08
CA GLU A 107 4.82 22.27 -16.45
C GLU A 107 4.22 23.66 -16.61
N ASN A 108 3.36 24.10 -15.69
CA ASN A 108 2.74 25.41 -15.75
C ASN A 108 3.69 26.59 -15.49
N GLY A 109 4.94 26.31 -15.18
CA GLY A 109 6.02 27.29 -15.13
C GLY A 109 6.75 27.48 -16.46
N LEU A 110 6.57 26.56 -17.38
CA LEU A 110 7.11 26.67 -18.73
C LEU A 110 6.42 27.80 -19.49
N SER A 111 7.16 28.42 -20.43
CA SER A 111 6.63 29.55 -21.21
C SER A 111 5.56 29.06 -22.19
N SER A 112 4.49 29.83 -22.32
CA SER A 112 3.38 29.53 -23.23
C SER A 112 3.73 29.62 -24.70
N ASP A 113 4.83 30.27 -25.05
CA ASP A 113 5.35 30.42 -26.40
C ASP A 113 6.60 29.55 -26.68
N TYR A 114 6.90 28.61 -25.80
CA TYR A 114 8.10 27.78 -25.85
C TYR A 114 9.43 28.57 -25.83
N SER A 115 9.43 29.80 -25.34
CA SER A 115 10.64 30.61 -25.23
C SER A 115 11.50 30.18 -24.02
N ASP A 116 12.79 30.54 -24.05
CA ASP A 116 13.71 30.24 -22.96
C ASP A 116 13.65 31.26 -21.82
N SER A 117 12.69 32.15 -21.82
CA SER A 117 12.51 33.16 -20.79
C SER A 117 12.12 32.55 -19.46
N GLY A 118 13.00 32.65 -18.47
CA GLY A 118 12.76 32.06 -17.14
C GLY A 118 13.03 30.57 -17.05
N ILE A 119 13.67 29.99 -18.06
CA ILE A 119 14.06 28.57 -18.11
C ILE A 119 15.54 28.44 -17.74
N LYS A 120 15.86 27.37 -17.03
CA LYS A 120 17.22 26.87 -16.82
C LYS A 120 17.43 25.58 -17.61
N PHE A 121 18.61 25.41 -18.12
CA PHE A 121 19.00 24.20 -18.83
C PHE A 121 19.95 23.39 -17.94
N ASN A 122 19.73 22.11 -17.85
CA ASN A 122 20.56 21.16 -17.09
C ASN A 122 20.68 19.83 -17.82
N GLU A 123 21.20 18.80 -17.20
CA GLU A 123 21.34 17.47 -17.80
C GLU A 123 20.01 16.76 -18.05
N TRP A 124 18.92 17.22 -17.44
CA TRP A 124 17.60 16.62 -17.50
C TRP A 124 16.65 17.27 -18.52
N GLY A 125 16.88 18.55 -18.84
CA GLY A 125 16.03 19.25 -19.80
C GLY A 125 15.93 20.75 -19.55
N ARG A 126 14.76 21.30 -19.79
CA ARG A 126 14.38 22.71 -19.65
C ARG A 126 13.54 22.89 -18.40
N VAL A 127 14.14 23.32 -17.31
CA VAL A 127 13.48 23.45 -16.01
C VAL A 127 13.10 24.89 -15.73
N THR A 128 11.91 25.12 -15.20
CA THR A 128 11.46 26.45 -14.79
C THR A 128 12.33 27.02 -13.68
N SER A 129 12.61 28.34 -13.72
CA SER A 129 13.30 29.04 -12.63
C SER A 129 12.36 29.89 -11.78
N LYS A 130 11.06 29.89 -12.09
CA LYS A 130 10.05 30.68 -11.39
C LYS A 130 9.16 29.74 -10.58
N GLN A 131 8.82 30.16 -9.39
CA GLN A 131 7.83 29.45 -8.57
C GLN A 131 6.45 30.09 -8.76
N TYR A 132 5.46 29.28 -9.08
CA TYR A 132 4.08 29.70 -9.20
C TYR A 132 3.24 29.06 -8.10
N LEU A 133 2.32 29.85 -7.52
CA LEU A 133 1.39 29.38 -6.50
C LEU A 133 0.14 28.72 -7.07
N THR A 134 -0.14 28.98 -8.36
CA THR A 134 -1.34 28.46 -9.04
C THR A 134 -0.96 27.25 -9.89
N LYS A 135 -1.65 26.13 -9.69
CA LYS A 135 -1.41 24.86 -10.38
C LYS A 135 -2.38 24.70 -11.57
N PHE A 136 -2.38 25.67 -12.50
CA PHE A 136 -3.23 25.65 -13.70
C PHE A 136 -2.45 26.10 -14.92
N PHE A 137 -2.70 25.44 -16.02
CA PHE A 137 -2.23 25.88 -17.33
C PHE A 137 -2.93 27.13 -17.83
N GLU A 138 -2.35 27.81 -18.80
CA GLU A 138 -3.05 28.85 -19.57
C GLU A 138 -4.18 28.24 -20.43
N ASN A 139 -5.24 29.02 -20.63
CA ASN A 139 -6.48 28.54 -21.25
C ASN A 139 -6.52 28.70 -22.77
N ASP A 140 -5.42 28.56 -23.46
CA ASP A 140 -5.43 28.54 -24.90
C ASP A 140 -4.68 27.32 -25.46
N ASN A 141 -5.03 26.91 -26.69
CA ASN A 141 -4.48 25.69 -27.27
C ASN A 141 -2.97 25.76 -27.49
N ASN A 142 -2.48 26.90 -27.98
CA ASN A 142 -1.05 27.04 -28.30
C ASN A 142 -0.21 27.01 -27.02
N SER A 143 -0.68 27.67 -25.95
CA SER A 143 -0.02 27.64 -24.66
C SER A 143 0.02 26.22 -24.12
N ARG A 144 -1.08 25.47 -24.23
CA ARG A 144 -1.18 24.11 -23.76
C ARG A 144 -0.16 23.18 -24.45
N GLU A 145 -0.05 23.22 -25.76
CA GLU A 145 0.93 22.45 -26.54
C GLU A 145 2.39 22.78 -26.22
N ASN A 146 2.64 23.91 -25.56
CA ASN A 146 3.97 24.35 -25.14
C ASN A 146 4.26 24.12 -23.65
N GLN A 147 3.25 23.77 -22.87
CA GLN A 147 3.36 23.60 -21.42
C GLN A 147 3.09 22.15 -20.96
N ASP A 148 2.17 21.42 -21.60
CA ASP A 148 1.83 20.00 -21.33
C ASP A 148 2.83 19.10 -22.08
N ILE A 149 4.10 19.14 -21.66
CA ILE A 149 5.26 18.54 -22.31
C ILE A 149 6.20 17.83 -21.32
N GLY A 150 5.66 17.37 -20.21
CA GLY A 150 6.41 16.65 -19.18
C GLY A 150 7.31 17.54 -18.31
N LEU A 151 7.93 16.92 -17.33
CA LEU A 151 8.79 17.60 -16.35
C LEU A 151 10.16 17.99 -16.94
N ASP A 152 10.61 17.30 -17.96
CA ASP A 152 11.85 17.66 -18.64
C ASP A 152 11.70 18.94 -19.51
N GLY A 153 10.46 19.42 -19.71
CA GLY A 153 10.16 20.64 -20.41
C GLY A 153 10.56 20.63 -21.89
N LEU A 154 10.75 19.46 -22.48
CA LEU A 154 11.08 19.26 -23.87
C LEU A 154 9.85 18.68 -24.60
N LYS A 155 9.80 18.85 -25.89
CA LYS A 155 8.87 18.15 -26.77
C LYS A 155 9.61 17.03 -27.46
N ASP A 156 8.92 15.95 -27.81
CA ASP A 156 9.47 14.83 -28.59
C ASP A 156 10.43 15.29 -29.71
N ALA A 157 10.05 16.32 -30.44
CA ALA A 157 10.87 16.86 -31.55
C ALA A 157 12.21 17.46 -31.12
N ASN A 158 12.35 17.84 -29.85
CA ASN A 158 13.54 18.48 -29.31
C ASN A 158 14.37 17.53 -28.43
N GLU A 159 13.79 16.47 -27.90
CA GLU A 159 14.46 15.49 -27.05
C GLU A 159 15.63 14.80 -27.74
N VAL A 160 15.43 14.40 -29.02
CA VAL A 160 16.46 13.72 -29.79
C VAL A 160 17.72 14.58 -29.86
N ASP A 161 17.58 15.84 -30.20
CA ASP A 161 18.73 16.77 -30.31
C ASP A 161 19.33 17.06 -28.93
N TYR A 162 18.49 17.22 -27.90
CA TYR A 162 18.92 17.56 -26.55
C TYR A 162 19.73 16.42 -25.92
N PHE A 163 19.26 15.21 -26.05
CA PHE A 163 19.86 14.02 -25.45
C PHE A 163 20.84 13.28 -26.37
N GLN A 164 21.15 13.82 -27.57
CA GLN A 164 22.00 13.18 -28.54
C GLN A 164 23.35 12.73 -27.95
N GLN A 165 24.10 13.65 -27.36
CA GLN A 165 25.45 13.35 -26.86
C GLN A 165 25.46 12.60 -25.53
N ASN A 166 24.50 12.91 -24.68
CA ASN A 166 24.50 12.40 -23.31
C ASN A 166 23.90 11.00 -23.20
N PHE A 167 23.01 10.63 -24.12
CA PHE A 167 22.30 9.37 -24.09
C PHE A 167 22.36 8.62 -25.43
N ILE A 168 21.83 9.17 -26.52
CA ILE A 168 21.62 8.45 -27.79
C ILE A 168 22.94 7.94 -28.39
N ASP A 169 23.99 8.75 -28.42
CA ASP A 169 25.31 8.36 -28.95
C ASP A 169 25.98 7.22 -28.18
N LYS A 170 25.52 6.92 -26.96
CA LYS A 170 26.02 5.81 -26.14
C LYS A 170 25.36 4.47 -26.48
N LEU A 171 24.27 4.50 -27.23
CA LEU A 171 23.49 3.32 -27.56
C LEU A 171 24.05 2.59 -28.78
N THR A 172 24.02 1.27 -28.73
CA THR A 172 24.41 0.41 -29.88
C THR A 172 23.24 -0.52 -30.15
N LEU A 173 22.28 -0.04 -30.93
CA LEU A 173 20.99 -0.68 -31.12
C LEU A 173 20.78 -1.19 -32.55
N THR A 174 19.86 -2.13 -32.73
CA THR A 174 19.28 -2.47 -34.04
C THR A 174 18.43 -1.29 -34.53
N SER A 175 18.17 -1.21 -35.83
CA SER A 175 17.32 -0.16 -36.40
C SER A 175 15.95 -0.07 -35.73
N GLU A 176 15.29 -1.22 -35.50
CA GLU A 176 13.98 -1.29 -34.85
C GLU A 176 14.00 -0.81 -33.40
N ALA A 177 15.01 -1.19 -32.62
CA ALA A 177 15.16 -0.74 -31.25
C ALA A 177 15.47 0.75 -31.17
N ASN A 178 16.27 1.25 -32.11
CA ASN A 178 16.61 2.68 -32.23
C ASN A 178 15.38 3.51 -32.57
N GLU A 179 14.57 3.09 -33.55
CA GLU A 179 13.32 3.79 -33.90
C GLU A 179 12.36 3.91 -32.70
N ARG A 180 12.23 2.85 -31.89
CA ARG A 180 11.39 2.88 -30.68
C ARG A 180 11.87 3.87 -29.63
N ILE A 181 13.18 3.99 -29.43
CA ILE A 181 13.75 4.95 -28.46
C ILE A 181 13.67 6.38 -29.02
N LEU A 182 13.97 6.57 -30.32
CA LEU A 182 13.89 7.91 -30.90
C LEU A 182 12.47 8.45 -31.05
N SER A 183 11.44 7.61 -30.97
CA SER A 183 10.04 8.06 -30.99
C SER A 183 9.56 8.68 -29.66
N ASP A 184 10.28 8.47 -28.56
CA ASP A 184 9.94 8.96 -27.24
C ASP A 184 11.20 8.78 -26.36
N VAL A 185 12.11 9.73 -26.43
CA VAL A 185 13.45 9.62 -25.80
C VAL A 185 13.36 9.71 -24.29
N SER A 186 12.45 10.55 -23.77
CA SER A 186 12.20 10.69 -22.33
C SER A 186 11.30 9.61 -21.76
N ALA A 187 10.63 8.83 -22.63
CA ALA A 187 9.65 7.81 -22.27
C ALA A 187 8.50 8.35 -21.43
N ASP A 188 8.04 9.55 -21.74
CA ASP A 188 7.02 10.26 -20.97
C ASP A 188 5.77 10.63 -21.79
N ASN A 189 5.66 10.19 -23.03
CA ASN A 189 4.48 10.32 -23.86
C ASN A 189 3.25 9.66 -23.26
N PHE A 190 2.21 10.43 -23.02
CA PHE A 190 0.93 9.93 -22.53
C PHE A 190 0.12 9.24 -23.61
N LYS A 191 -0.50 8.12 -23.26
CA LYS A 191 -1.49 7.46 -24.09
C LYS A 191 -2.69 6.98 -23.28
N TYR A 192 -3.88 7.43 -23.69
CA TYR A 192 -5.12 7.02 -23.04
C TYR A 192 -5.46 5.55 -23.34
N TYR A 193 -5.75 4.77 -22.31
CA TYR A 193 -5.93 3.32 -22.39
C TYR A 193 -7.17 2.84 -23.19
N LEU A 194 -8.14 3.71 -23.45
CA LEU A 194 -9.34 3.43 -24.25
C LEU A 194 -9.22 3.98 -25.70
N GLY A 195 -8.01 4.22 -26.20
CA GLY A 195 -7.79 4.70 -27.56
C GLY A 195 -8.35 3.72 -28.62
N GLU A 196 -9.00 4.25 -29.66
CA GLU A 196 -9.56 3.47 -30.77
C GLU A 196 -8.49 2.62 -31.50
N ASP A 197 -7.30 3.15 -31.62
CA ASP A 197 -6.15 2.45 -32.19
C ASP A 197 -5.74 1.20 -31.38
N LEU A 198 -5.91 1.24 -30.08
CA LEU A 198 -5.68 0.10 -29.21
C LEU A 198 -6.75 -0.98 -29.38
N ASP A 199 -7.98 -0.58 -29.67
CA ASP A 199 -9.09 -1.49 -29.96
C ASP A 199 -8.91 -2.18 -31.31
N VAL A 200 -8.60 -1.42 -32.34
CA VAL A 200 -8.33 -1.95 -33.70
C VAL A 200 -7.19 -2.96 -33.69
N ASN A 201 -6.15 -2.72 -32.90
CA ASN A 201 -4.99 -3.61 -32.78
C ASN A 201 -5.18 -4.70 -31.73
N ASN A 202 -6.35 -4.85 -31.11
CA ASN A 202 -6.66 -5.84 -30.06
C ASN A 202 -5.63 -5.87 -28.93
N LYS A 203 -5.15 -4.69 -28.52
CA LYS A 203 -4.14 -4.55 -27.47
C LYS A 203 -4.63 -5.09 -26.11
N LYS A 204 -3.77 -5.83 -25.44
CA LYS A 204 -4.03 -6.39 -24.10
C LYS A 204 -3.88 -5.32 -23.02
N ILE A 205 -4.33 -5.61 -21.79
CA ILE A 205 -4.41 -4.65 -20.70
C ILE A 205 -3.05 -3.98 -20.39
N LEU A 206 -1.95 -4.73 -20.36
CA LEU A 206 -0.63 -4.16 -20.09
C LEU A 206 -0.15 -3.23 -21.20
N GLU A 207 -0.42 -3.58 -22.46
CA GLU A 207 -0.10 -2.71 -23.60
C GLU A 207 -0.91 -1.42 -23.59
N ARG A 208 -2.18 -1.47 -23.12
CA ARG A 208 -3.07 -0.31 -23.02
C ARG A 208 -2.62 0.67 -21.94
N TYR A 209 -2.13 0.15 -20.82
CA TYR A 209 -1.70 0.98 -19.70
C TYR A 209 -0.20 1.33 -19.72
N LYS A 210 0.54 0.90 -20.73
CA LYS A 210 1.98 1.10 -20.81
C LYS A 210 2.39 2.57 -20.71
N ASN A 211 1.71 3.44 -21.44
CA ASN A 211 1.97 4.88 -21.52
C ASN A 211 0.89 5.72 -20.80
N PHE A 212 0.07 5.11 -19.96
CA PHE A 212 -1.00 5.83 -19.25
C PHE A 212 -0.46 6.77 -18.15
N ASN A 213 0.73 6.52 -17.66
CA ASN A 213 1.41 7.38 -16.69
C ASN A 213 2.40 8.35 -17.35
N GLY A 214 2.44 8.45 -18.65
CA GLY A 214 3.20 9.47 -19.35
C GLY A 214 2.73 10.87 -18.95
N MET A 215 3.65 11.82 -18.93
CA MET A 215 3.40 13.19 -18.49
C MET A 215 3.22 14.16 -19.67
N GLU A 216 3.89 13.91 -20.81
CA GLU A 216 3.72 14.72 -22.01
C GLU A 216 2.34 14.46 -22.65
N GLY A 217 1.57 15.52 -22.85
CA GLY A 217 0.25 15.47 -23.50
C GLY A 217 -0.86 14.82 -22.68
N ASN A 218 -0.70 14.69 -21.36
CA ASN A 218 -1.67 14.03 -20.50
C ASN A 218 -2.84 14.93 -20.07
N THR A 219 -2.77 16.24 -20.35
CA THR A 219 -3.79 17.25 -19.98
C THR A 219 -4.28 18.05 -21.19
N PRO A 220 -4.76 17.42 -22.27
CA PRO A 220 -5.19 18.16 -23.48
C PRO A 220 -6.39 19.06 -23.21
N LEU A 221 -6.44 20.22 -23.87
CA LEU A 221 -7.50 21.23 -23.68
C LEU A 221 -8.88 20.77 -24.11
N THR A 222 -8.96 19.96 -25.14
CA THR A 222 -10.24 19.51 -25.72
C THR A 222 -10.18 18.06 -26.11
N SER A 223 -11.07 17.25 -25.53
CA SER A 223 -11.47 16.02 -26.18
C SER A 223 -12.72 16.33 -27.03
N ASN A 224 -12.62 16.19 -28.33
CA ASN A 224 -13.79 16.16 -29.21
C ASN A 224 -14.59 14.87 -29.08
N THR A 225 -14.31 14.07 -28.05
CA THR A 225 -14.95 12.79 -27.75
C THR A 225 -15.80 12.92 -26.50
N ASN A 226 -16.85 12.11 -26.39
CA ASN A 226 -17.75 12.06 -25.24
C ASN A 226 -17.07 11.56 -23.96
N PHE A 227 -15.78 11.21 -24.00
CA PHE A 227 -14.99 10.73 -22.87
C PHE A 227 -13.76 11.63 -22.71
N SER A 228 -13.44 11.96 -21.47
CA SER A 228 -12.19 12.63 -21.16
C SER A 228 -11.03 11.67 -21.46
N SER A 229 -10.19 12.05 -22.41
CA SER A 229 -8.95 11.33 -22.73
C SER A 229 -7.74 11.85 -21.94
N GLN A 230 -8.00 12.52 -20.83
CA GLN A 230 -6.99 13.10 -19.96
C GLN A 230 -6.47 12.08 -18.95
N GLY A 231 -5.16 12.10 -18.69
CA GLY A 231 -4.52 11.38 -17.60
C GLY A 231 -4.61 12.15 -16.28
N SER A 232 -4.39 13.47 -16.34
CA SER A 232 -4.49 14.40 -15.22
C SER A 232 -5.31 15.62 -15.60
N PRO A 233 -6.07 16.24 -14.68
CA PRO A 233 -6.69 17.55 -14.90
C PRO A 233 -5.75 18.73 -14.59
N PHE A 234 -4.58 18.48 -14.01
CA PHE A 234 -3.63 19.49 -13.54
C PHE A 234 -2.26 19.31 -14.19
N PRO A 235 -1.45 20.39 -14.27
CA PRO A 235 -0.05 20.32 -14.67
C PRO A 235 0.73 19.34 -13.81
N GLU A 236 1.69 18.66 -14.41
CA GLU A 236 2.64 17.85 -13.68
C GLU A 236 3.58 18.73 -12.84
N ASN A 237 3.97 18.21 -11.68
CA ASN A 237 4.70 18.96 -10.68
C ASN A 237 5.47 17.98 -9.76
N GLU A 238 6.71 18.27 -9.44
CA GLU A 238 7.49 17.46 -8.50
C GLU A 238 6.98 17.53 -7.05
N ASP A 239 6.35 18.64 -6.65
CA ASP A 239 5.71 18.80 -5.33
C ASP A 239 4.51 17.85 -5.19
N LEU A 240 4.76 16.62 -4.73
CA LEU A 240 3.76 15.55 -4.60
C LEU A 240 2.76 15.79 -3.47
N ASN A 241 3.20 16.45 -2.41
CA ASN A 241 2.36 16.68 -1.24
C ASN A 241 1.58 18.01 -1.30
N GLU A 242 1.87 18.82 -2.34
CA GLU A 242 1.22 20.09 -2.64
C GLU A 242 1.41 21.18 -1.57
N ASP A 243 2.55 21.14 -0.87
CA ASP A 243 2.88 22.15 0.15
C ASP A 243 3.63 23.37 -0.42
N ASN A 244 3.87 23.42 -1.74
CA ASN A 244 4.60 24.43 -2.51
C ASN A 244 6.09 24.52 -2.16
N THR A 245 6.64 23.45 -1.63
CA THR A 245 8.09 23.33 -1.40
C THR A 245 8.59 22.04 -2.03
N LEU A 246 9.84 22.03 -2.49
CA LEU A 246 10.50 20.81 -2.93
C LEU A 246 11.25 20.21 -1.74
N SER A 247 10.78 19.10 -1.22
CA SER A 247 11.46 18.38 -0.15
C SER A 247 12.54 17.47 -0.73
N ASP A 248 13.77 17.59 -0.25
CA ASP A 248 14.93 16.75 -0.58
C ASP A 248 15.29 15.76 0.54
N LEU A 249 14.49 15.71 1.60
CA LEU A 249 14.76 14.91 2.79
C LEU A 249 14.51 13.41 2.52
N GLU A 250 15.57 12.61 2.67
CA GLU A 250 15.50 11.14 2.66
C GLU A 250 15.61 10.61 4.10
N SER A 251 14.47 10.32 4.72
CA SER A 251 14.40 9.83 6.11
C SER A 251 13.16 8.95 6.28
N TYR A 252 13.34 7.61 6.19
CA TYR A 252 12.24 6.67 6.09
C TYR A 252 12.57 5.30 6.69
N TYR A 253 11.52 4.56 6.99
CA TYR A 253 11.54 3.12 7.32
C TYR A 253 11.40 2.30 6.05
N GLU A 254 12.20 1.23 5.92
CA GLU A 254 12.19 0.33 4.77
C GLU A 254 11.75 -1.06 5.17
N TYR A 255 10.87 -1.65 4.33
CA TYR A 255 10.32 -3.00 4.48
C TYR A 255 10.55 -3.77 3.19
N GLU A 256 11.19 -4.93 3.30
CA GLU A 256 11.59 -5.75 2.17
C GLU A 256 10.77 -7.03 2.10
N LEU A 257 10.23 -7.34 0.93
CA LEU A 257 9.61 -8.62 0.60
C LEU A 257 10.42 -9.30 -0.49
N ASP A 258 11.01 -10.46 -0.18
CA ASP A 258 11.76 -11.28 -1.16
C ASP A 258 10.79 -12.25 -1.83
N LEU A 259 10.32 -11.90 -3.02
CA LEU A 259 9.35 -12.64 -3.79
C LEU A 259 10.06 -13.64 -4.72
N ARG A 260 9.97 -14.93 -4.39
CA ARG A 260 10.58 -15.99 -5.18
C ARG A 260 9.58 -17.10 -5.50
N PRO A 261 9.70 -17.77 -6.66
CA PRO A 261 8.91 -18.96 -6.92
C PRO A 261 9.08 -19.99 -5.79
N GLY A 262 7.96 -20.49 -5.25
CA GLY A 262 7.96 -21.46 -4.16
C GLY A 262 8.17 -20.91 -2.74
N SER A 263 8.47 -19.61 -2.56
CA SER A 263 8.56 -18.98 -1.25
C SER A 263 7.26 -18.32 -0.77
N MET A 264 6.21 -18.39 -1.58
CA MET A 264 4.91 -17.77 -1.28
C MET A 264 4.08 -18.70 -0.37
N ASN A 265 4.40 -18.69 0.93
CA ASN A 265 3.73 -19.54 1.92
C ASN A 265 3.24 -18.71 3.10
N ILE A 266 2.10 -19.12 3.69
CA ILE A 266 1.59 -18.53 4.92
C ILE A 266 2.65 -18.66 6.03
N GLY A 267 2.88 -17.58 6.78
CA GLY A 267 3.89 -17.50 7.82
C GLY A 267 5.30 -17.09 7.33
N GLN A 268 5.48 -16.86 6.02
CA GLN A 268 6.73 -16.36 5.44
C GLN A 268 6.50 -15.04 4.71
N ASN A 269 7.51 -14.18 4.62
CA ASN A 269 7.42 -12.88 3.92
C ASN A 269 6.21 -12.02 4.30
N ASN A 270 5.78 -12.05 5.57
CA ASN A 270 4.58 -11.37 6.04
C ASN A 270 3.27 -11.83 5.37
N ILE A 271 3.22 -13.04 4.82
CA ILE A 271 2.00 -13.64 4.26
C ILE A 271 1.18 -14.24 5.40
N VAL A 272 -0.05 -13.76 5.56
CA VAL A 272 -0.95 -14.18 6.65
C VAL A 272 -2.13 -15.01 6.18
N ASP A 273 -2.51 -14.92 4.90
CA ASP A 273 -3.63 -15.68 4.34
C ASP A 273 -3.44 -15.96 2.84
N LYS A 274 -4.23 -16.91 2.33
CA LYS A 274 -4.20 -17.36 0.93
C LYS A 274 -5.59 -17.71 0.44
N ILE A 275 -5.95 -17.21 -0.72
CA ILE A 275 -7.21 -17.56 -1.42
C ILE A 275 -6.87 -18.10 -2.81
N ILE A 276 -7.47 -19.21 -3.16
CA ILE A 276 -7.38 -19.80 -4.50
C ILE A 276 -8.75 -19.63 -5.15
N ASP A 277 -8.79 -19.13 -6.38
CA ASP A 277 -10.05 -19.00 -7.11
C ASP A 277 -10.65 -20.37 -7.43
N GLN A 278 -11.95 -20.40 -7.71
CA GLN A 278 -12.69 -21.68 -7.96
C GLN A 278 -12.17 -22.45 -9.17
N SER A 279 -11.50 -21.77 -10.11
CA SER A 279 -10.92 -22.41 -11.32
C SER A 279 -9.48 -22.87 -11.08
N GLY A 280 -8.84 -22.50 -9.98
CA GLY A 280 -7.42 -22.74 -9.71
C GLY A 280 -6.46 -21.90 -10.56
N ASN A 281 -6.99 -20.93 -11.32
CA ASN A 281 -6.21 -20.12 -12.26
C ASN A 281 -5.61 -18.86 -11.62
N ALA A 282 -5.99 -18.52 -10.41
CA ALA A 282 -5.43 -17.41 -9.67
C ALA A 282 -5.29 -17.76 -8.19
N THR A 283 -4.16 -17.42 -7.64
CA THR A 283 -3.87 -17.52 -6.21
C THR A 283 -3.58 -16.12 -5.69
N TRP A 284 -4.24 -15.74 -4.61
CA TRP A 284 -4.03 -14.45 -3.95
C TRP A 284 -3.48 -14.68 -2.56
N TYR A 285 -2.46 -13.91 -2.20
CA TYR A 285 -1.86 -13.91 -0.88
C TYR A 285 -2.13 -12.58 -0.18
N GLN A 286 -2.54 -12.66 1.08
CA GLN A 286 -2.65 -11.48 1.94
C GLN A 286 -1.32 -11.23 2.63
N PHE A 287 -0.76 -10.07 2.39
CA PHE A 287 0.43 -9.57 3.09
C PHE A 287 0.01 -8.63 4.20
N ARG A 288 0.67 -8.77 5.35
CA ARG A 288 0.48 -7.89 6.50
C ARG A 288 1.84 -7.55 7.08
N ILE A 289 2.36 -6.39 6.71
CA ILE A 289 3.70 -5.92 7.07
C ILE A 289 3.60 -5.06 8.34
N PRO A 290 4.20 -5.47 9.47
CA PRO A 290 4.17 -4.69 10.70
C PRO A 290 5.07 -3.46 10.56
N ILE A 291 4.51 -2.26 10.56
CA ILE A 291 5.29 -1.03 10.35
C ILE A 291 6.25 -0.71 11.51
N ARG A 292 6.02 -1.27 12.69
CA ARG A 292 6.89 -1.07 13.85
C ARG A 292 8.19 -1.87 13.79
N ASN A 293 8.29 -2.83 12.87
CA ASN A 293 9.45 -3.70 12.70
C ASN A 293 10.06 -3.51 11.30
N PRO A 294 10.66 -2.36 10.99
CA PRO A 294 11.31 -2.13 9.70
C PRO A 294 12.57 -2.99 9.54
N ASP A 295 12.83 -3.44 8.31
CA ASP A 295 14.08 -4.15 7.99
C ASP A 295 15.28 -3.22 8.03
N ARG A 296 15.10 -1.96 7.63
CA ARG A 296 16.14 -0.91 7.66
C ARG A 296 15.54 0.46 7.99
N ILE A 297 16.38 1.33 8.53
CA ILE A 297 16.04 2.73 8.82
C ILE A 297 17.05 3.60 8.08
N HIS A 298 16.54 4.53 7.30
CA HIS A 298 17.35 5.50 6.56
C HIS A 298 17.16 6.91 7.13
N GLY A 299 18.23 7.68 7.18
CA GLY A 299 18.21 9.04 7.75
C GLY A 299 17.95 9.09 9.25
N ASN A 300 17.34 10.17 9.73
CA ASN A 300 17.12 10.45 11.15
C ASN A 300 15.66 10.32 11.58
N ILE A 301 14.93 9.35 11.05
CA ILE A 301 13.56 9.10 11.48
C ILE A 301 13.58 8.27 12.77
N SER A 302 12.83 8.71 13.80
CA SER A 302 12.79 8.06 15.12
C SER A 302 11.39 7.73 15.60
N ASP A 303 10.36 8.27 14.95
CA ASP A 303 8.95 8.03 15.31
C ASP A 303 8.07 8.01 14.04
N PHE A 304 6.80 7.69 14.22
CA PHE A 304 5.83 7.62 13.13
C PHE A 304 4.88 8.83 13.08
N LYS A 305 5.27 9.97 13.68
CA LYS A 305 4.42 11.18 13.73
C LYS A 305 4.38 11.96 12.42
N THR A 306 5.38 11.74 11.55
CA THR A 306 5.48 12.51 10.31
C THR A 306 5.81 11.59 9.13
N ILE A 307 4.84 10.76 8.76
CA ILE A 307 4.92 9.88 7.60
C ILE A 307 4.23 10.59 6.44
N ARG A 308 5.01 11.29 5.61
CA ARG A 308 4.48 12.11 4.52
C ARG A 308 4.28 11.34 3.22
N PHE A 309 5.11 10.30 3.01
CA PHE A 309 5.12 9.56 1.75
C PHE A 309 5.14 8.06 1.98
N ILE A 310 4.58 7.34 1.03
CA ILE A 310 4.85 5.94 0.78
C ILE A 310 5.49 5.81 -0.60
N ARG A 311 6.65 5.17 -0.67
CA ARG A 311 7.30 4.78 -1.92
C ARG A 311 7.34 3.27 -1.99
N THR A 312 6.97 2.72 -3.14
CA THR A 312 7.03 1.29 -3.41
C THR A 312 7.92 1.09 -4.62
N TYR A 313 8.91 0.21 -4.54
CA TYR A 313 9.77 -0.06 -5.67
C TYR A 313 10.12 -1.54 -5.83
N LEU A 314 10.41 -1.90 -7.08
CA LEU A 314 10.84 -3.22 -7.50
C LEU A 314 12.33 -3.18 -7.81
N THR A 315 13.09 -4.15 -7.36
CA THR A 315 14.51 -4.34 -7.67
C THR A 315 14.89 -5.83 -7.61
N ASP A 316 16.09 -6.17 -8.06
CA ASP A 316 16.59 -7.56 -8.06
C ASP A 316 15.75 -8.52 -8.97
N TRP A 317 15.15 -7.98 -10.02
CA TRP A 317 14.38 -8.74 -11.01
C TRP A 317 15.19 -8.95 -12.28
N ASP A 318 15.50 -10.19 -12.60
CA ASP A 318 16.17 -10.55 -13.86
C ASP A 318 15.21 -10.69 -15.03
N GLU A 319 13.97 -11.08 -14.76
CA GLU A 319 12.91 -11.29 -15.74
C GLU A 319 11.76 -10.30 -15.52
N PRO A 320 11.00 -9.99 -16.59
CA PRO A 320 9.81 -9.16 -16.46
C PRO A 320 8.80 -9.72 -15.47
N VAL A 321 8.13 -8.84 -14.74
CA VAL A 321 7.10 -9.19 -13.75
C VAL A 321 5.91 -8.26 -13.82
N VAL A 322 4.74 -8.78 -13.48
CA VAL A 322 3.52 -8.00 -13.25
C VAL A 322 2.98 -8.34 -11.87
N LEU A 323 3.01 -7.38 -10.97
CA LEU A 323 2.38 -7.49 -9.66
C LEU A 323 0.97 -6.91 -9.72
N ARG A 324 -0.01 -7.69 -9.27
CA ARG A 324 -1.41 -7.25 -9.20
C ARG A 324 -1.83 -7.14 -7.74
N PHE A 325 -2.19 -5.94 -7.34
CA PHE A 325 -2.59 -5.62 -5.97
C PHE A 325 -4.10 -5.43 -5.86
N ALA A 326 -4.65 -5.83 -4.72
CA ALA A 326 -6.00 -5.52 -4.33
C ALA A 326 -6.04 -5.12 -2.85
N LYS A 327 -7.00 -4.27 -2.47
CA LYS A 327 -7.21 -3.81 -1.08
C LYS A 327 -5.94 -3.29 -0.39
N PHE A 328 -5.15 -2.48 -1.07
CA PHE A 328 -3.96 -1.87 -0.47
C PHE A 328 -4.37 -0.81 0.55
N GLN A 329 -4.02 -1.01 1.82
CA GLN A 329 -4.48 -0.17 2.91
C GLN A 329 -3.47 -0.09 4.06
N MET A 330 -3.49 1.03 4.79
CA MET A 330 -2.85 1.17 6.10
C MET A 330 -3.86 0.75 7.16
N VAL A 331 -3.50 -0.26 7.92
CA VAL A 331 -4.39 -0.83 8.94
C VAL A 331 -3.97 -0.34 10.31
N GLY A 332 -4.88 0.34 10.97
CA GLY A 332 -4.75 0.79 12.35
C GLY A 332 -5.87 0.23 13.22
N SER A 333 -5.64 0.21 14.52
CA SER A 333 -6.65 -0.18 15.50
C SER A 333 -6.88 0.95 16.50
N GLN A 334 -8.14 1.14 16.90
CA GLN A 334 -8.46 1.99 18.05
C GLN A 334 -7.98 1.36 19.37
N TRP A 335 -7.69 0.08 19.35
CA TRP A 335 -7.13 -0.65 20.48
C TRP A 335 -5.60 -0.62 20.40
N ARG A 336 -4.96 -0.27 21.51
CA ARG A 336 -3.51 -0.18 21.64
C ARG A 336 -3.02 -1.30 22.53
N LYS A 337 -1.83 -1.82 22.25
CA LYS A 337 -1.15 -2.78 23.13
C LYS A 337 -0.80 -2.08 24.44
N TYR A 338 -1.00 -2.78 25.54
CA TYR A 338 -0.56 -2.34 26.85
C TYR A 338 0.82 -2.95 27.15
N ASP A 339 1.85 -2.11 27.11
CA ASP A 339 3.24 -2.56 27.19
C ASP A 339 3.82 -2.46 28.61
N SER A 340 3.03 -1.99 29.58
CA SER A 340 3.43 -1.94 30.98
C SER A 340 3.02 -3.21 31.72
N ASN A 341 3.61 -3.43 32.92
CA ASN A 341 3.24 -4.54 33.77
C ASN A 341 1.77 -4.46 34.19
N LEU A 342 1.12 -5.60 34.23
CA LEU A 342 -0.25 -5.71 34.72
C LEU A 342 -0.22 -6.05 36.23
N TYR A 343 -1.22 -5.51 36.93
CA TYR A 343 -1.38 -5.74 38.35
C TYR A 343 -2.69 -6.46 38.64
N GLN A 344 -2.66 -7.45 39.54
CA GLN A 344 -3.88 -8.01 40.08
C GLN A 344 -4.57 -7.05 41.05
N SER A 345 -5.83 -7.34 41.32
CA SER A 345 -6.59 -6.67 42.37
C SER A 345 -5.82 -6.79 43.71
N GLY A 346 -5.39 -5.64 44.26
CA GLY A 346 -4.54 -5.58 45.44
C GLY A 346 -3.09 -5.17 45.16
N LEU A 347 -2.79 -4.70 43.97
CA LEU A 347 -1.48 -4.15 43.59
C LEU A 347 -0.34 -5.18 43.52
N ASN A 348 -0.64 -6.47 43.32
CA ASN A 348 0.38 -7.47 43.02
C ASN A 348 0.63 -7.51 41.51
N GLU A 349 1.88 -7.45 41.13
CA GLU A 349 2.30 -7.61 39.74
C GLU A 349 1.95 -9.02 39.26
N VAL A 350 1.32 -9.12 38.07
CA VAL A 350 0.80 -10.40 37.57
C VAL A 350 1.82 -11.13 36.72
N SER A 351 2.64 -10.40 35.99
CA SER A 351 3.70 -11.01 35.20
C SER A 351 4.93 -10.13 35.10
N GLU A 352 6.10 -10.76 35.07
CA GLU A 352 7.31 -10.13 34.54
C GLU A 352 7.14 -9.98 33.04
N ILE A 353 7.83 -9.00 32.42
CA ILE A 353 7.82 -8.81 30.96
C ILE A 353 8.44 -10.07 30.35
N THR A 354 7.61 -10.90 29.74
CA THR A 354 8.07 -12.07 28.99
C THR A 354 8.11 -11.73 27.49
N ASP A 355 8.97 -12.44 26.75
CA ASP A 355 9.11 -12.29 25.29
C ASP A 355 7.89 -12.81 24.51
N SER A 356 6.77 -13.14 25.18
CA SER A 356 5.56 -13.58 24.49
C SER A 356 5.04 -12.50 23.56
N ASP A 357 4.90 -12.84 22.27
CA ASP A 357 4.41 -11.92 21.25
C ASP A 357 2.89 -11.89 21.26
N MET A 358 2.32 -10.67 21.21
CA MET A 358 0.90 -10.43 21.04
C MET A 358 0.66 -9.59 19.79
N GLN A 359 -0.15 -10.13 18.89
CA GLN A 359 -0.55 -9.43 17.67
C GLN A 359 -2.03 -9.01 17.77
N ILE A 360 -2.31 -7.79 17.34
CA ILE A 360 -3.65 -7.22 17.29
C ILE A 360 -4.09 -7.19 15.83
N SER A 361 -5.26 -7.73 15.54
CA SER A 361 -5.83 -7.70 14.20
C SER A 361 -7.36 -7.54 14.27
N VAL A 362 -7.99 -7.52 13.13
CA VAL A 362 -9.46 -7.44 12.99
C VAL A 362 -9.91 -8.62 12.16
N VAL A 363 -10.95 -9.29 12.60
CA VAL A 363 -11.68 -10.30 11.80
C VAL A 363 -13.03 -9.74 11.39
N SER A 364 -13.47 -10.08 10.20
CA SER A 364 -14.73 -9.58 9.66
C SER A 364 -15.53 -10.67 8.95
N ILE A 365 -16.84 -10.43 8.83
CA ILE A 365 -17.71 -11.38 8.14
C ILE A 365 -17.42 -11.46 6.64
N GLU A 366 -16.90 -10.38 6.04
CA GLU A 366 -16.61 -10.39 4.59
C GLU A 366 -15.32 -11.15 4.27
N GLU A 367 -14.36 -11.13 5.16
CA GLU A 367 -13.03 -11.71 4.93
C GLU A 367 -12.86 -13.10 5.55
N ASN A 368 -13.50 -13.32 6.69
CA ASN A 368 -13.30 -14.52 7.51
C ASN A 368 -14.56 -15.38 7.67
N SER A 369 -15.55 -15.25 6.80
CA SER A 369 -16.79 -16.04 6.87
C SER A 369 -16.63 -17.52 6.50
N ILE A 370 -15.49 -17.89 5.92
CA ILE A 370 -15.19 -19.28 5.54
C ILE A 370 -14.11 -19.79 6.50
N GLY A 371 -14.43 -20.84 7.22
CA GLY A 371 -13.48 -21.53 8.07
C GLY A 371 -12.58 -22.50 7.31
N SER A 372 -11.54 -22.98 7.97
CA SER A 372 -10.68 -24.06 7.50
C SER A 372 -10.57 -25.15 8.57
N ASP A 373 -9.83 -26.22 8.29
CA ASP A 373 -9.60 -27.28 9.28
C ASP A 373 -8.86 -26.77 10.54
N THR A 374 -8.21 -25.61 10.44
CA THR A 374 -7.39 -25.02 11.49
C THR A 374 -7.94 -23.70 12.04
N LYS A 375 -8.89 -23.06 11.34
CA LYS A 375 -9.49 -21.78 11.76
C LYS A 375 -11.00 -21.82 11.69
N SER A 376 -11.64 -21.33 12.74
CA SER A 376 -13.10 -21.18 12.78
C SER A 376 -13.58 -20.06 11.87
N PRO A 377 -14.76 -20.24 11.20
CA PRO A 377 -15.35 -19.15 10.45
C PRO A 377 -15.80 -18.04 11.41
N TYR A 378 -15.64 -16.79 10.99
CA TYR A 378 -16.19 -15.66 11.73
C TYR A 378 -17.72 -15.66 11.65
N VAL A 379 -18.36 -15.61 12.80
CA VAL A 379 -19.83 -15.59 12.91
C VAL A 379 -20.26 -14.40 13.74
N VAL A 380 -21.24 -13.65 13.25
CA VAL A 380 -21.80 -12.52 13.99
C VAL A 380 -22.38 -12.98 15.33
N PRO A 381 -21.96 -12.38 16.46
CA PRO A 381 -22.43 -12.80 17.77
C PRO A 381 -23.96 -12.67 17.92
N PRO A 382 -24.60 -13.55 18.69
CA PRO A 382 -26.06 -13.55 18.86
C PRO A 382 -26.60 -12.23 19.40
N GLY A 383 -27.59 -11.66 18.70
CA GLY A 383 -28.25 -10.42 19.14
C GLY A 383 -27.52 -9.13 18.78
N ILE A 384 -26.49 -9.20 17.96
CA ILE A 384 -25.84 -8.04 17.36
C ILE A 384 -26.33 -7.92 15.91
N PRO A 385 -27.18 -6.92 15.58
CA PRO A 385 -27.60 -6.70 14.21
C PRO A 385 -26.45 -6.06 13.41
N ARG A 386 -26.32 -6.45 12.15
CA ARG A 386 -25.44 -5.73 11.21
C ARG A 386 -26.09 -4.39 10.85
N ASP A 387 -25.33 -3.33 10.92
CA ASP A 387 -25.78 -2.03 10.48
C ASP A 387 -26.07 -2.00 8.97
N ILE A 388 -26.97 -1.12 8.56
CA ILE A 388 -27.33 -0.95 7.15
C ILE A 388 -26.78 0.40 6.69
N ASP A 389 -25.99 0.36 5.63
CA ASP A 389 -25.54 1.57 4.94
C ASP A 389 -26.69 2.14 4.11
N ASN A 390 -27.20 3.26 4.57
CA ASN A 390 -28.29 4.00 3.93
C ASN A 390 -27.77 5.13 3.01
N THR A 391 -26.46 5.25 2.80
CA THR A 391 -25.86 6.30 1.97
C THR A 391 -25.96 6.00 0.48
N THR A 392 -26.27 4.76 0.12
CA THR A 392 -26.43 4.29 -1.27
C THR A 392 -27.88 3.94 -1.59
N ILE A 393 -28.27 4.05 -2.85
CA ILE A 393 -29.63 3.67 -3.34
C ILE A 393 -29.94 2.19 -3.07
N VAL A 394 -28.92 1.35 -3.08
CA VAL A 394 -29.03 -0.07 -2.74
C VAL A 394 -28.60 -0.23 -1.30
N GLN A 395 -29.54 -0.59 -0.42
CA GLN A 395 -29.24 -0.87 0.98
C GLN A 395 -28.25 -2.04 1.09
N ARG A 396 -27.05 -1.75 1.59
CA ARG A 396 -26.03 -2.75 1.90
C ARG A 396 -25.89 -2.90 3.40
N ARG A 397 -25.75 -4.13 3.85
CA ARG A 397 -25.33 -4.38 5.23
C ARG A 397 -23.85 -4.04 5.35
N THR A 398 -23.48 -3.25 6.36
CA THR A 398 -22.07 -2.94 6.62
C THR A 398 -21.31 -4.19 7.02
N ASN A 399 -20.00 -4.18 6.78
CA ASN A 399 -19.12 -5.23 7.25
C ASN A 399 -19.08 -5.19 8.78
N GLU A 400 -19.41 -6.31 9.44
CA GLU A 400 -19.31 -6.43 10.89
C GLU A 400 -17.94 -7.01 11.23
N GLN A 401 -17.26 -6.41 12.21
CA GLN A 401 -15.87 -6.69 12.55
C GLN A 401 -15.71 -6.89 14.05
N SER A 402 -14.76 -7.74 14.42
CA SER A 402 -14.34 -7.94 15.80
C SER A 402 -12.82 -7.84 15.96
N LEU A 403 -12.40 -7.41 17.14
CA LEU A 403 -11.01 -7.39 17.53
C LEU A 403 -10.50 -8.83 17.67
N GLN A 404 -9.38 -9.14 17.05
CA GLN A 404 -8.66 -10.40 17.22
C GLN A 404 -7.35 -10.15 17.93
N LEU A 405 -7.05 -10.95 18.94
CA LEU A 405 -5.79 -10.98 19.65
C LEU A 405 -5.15 -12.36 19.43
N CYS A 406 -3.96 -12.40 18.87
CA CYS A 406 -3.18 -13.62 18.71
C CYS A 406 -2.01 -13.58 19.68
N PHE A 407 -1.79 -14.66 20.41
CA PHE A 407 -0.71 -14.81 21.37
C PHE A 407 0.18 -15.98 20.95
N ASN A 408 1.49 -15.73 20.94
CA ASN A 408 2.49 -16.76 20.75
C ASN A 408 3.28 -16.90 22.07
N ASP A 409 3.53 -18.15 22.48
CA ASP A 409 4.32 -18.48 23.67
C ASP A 409 3.85 -17.82 24.98
N LEU A 410 2.52 -17.74 25.17
CA LEU A 410 1.94 -17.26 26.42
C LEU A 410 2.22 -18.29 27.54
N SER A 411 3.08 -17.93 28.48
CA SER A 411 3.46 -18.81 29.61
C SER A 411 2.41 -18.79 30.72
N ASP A 412 2.41 -19.83 31.56
CA ASP A 412 1.55 -19.88 32.74
C ASP A 412 1.84 -18.71 33.69
N GLY A 413 0.79 -17.98 34.06
CA GLY A 413 0.89 -16.76 34.86
C GLY A 413 1.10 -15.47 34.06
N ASP A 414 1.32 -15.54 32.75
CA ASP A 414 1.44 -14.34 31.91
C ASP A 414 0.07 -13.69 31.65
N ALA A 415 0.08 -12.38 31.57
CA ALA A 415 -1.08 -11.60 31.17
C ALA A 415 -0.70 -10.50 30.16
N LYS A 416 -1.48 -10.40 29.09
CA LYS A 416 -1.33 -9.37 28.07
C LYS A 416 -2.65 -8.63 27.91
N ALA A 417 -2.62 -7.35 27.61
CA ALA A 417 -3.81 -6.56 27.44
C ALA A 417 -3.71 -5.60 26.27
N VAL A 418 -4.89 -5.23 25.80
CA VAL A 418 -5.09 -4.09 24.88
C VAL A 418 -6.03 -3.10 25.54
N PHE A 419 -5.84 -1.83 25.26
CA PHE A 419 -6.69 -0.78 25.82
C PHE A 419 -7.19 0.18 24.74
N LYS A 420 -8.29 0.84 25.05
CA LYS A 420 -8.87 1.90 24.23
C LYS A 420 -9.37 3.01 25.14
N GLU A 421 -8.97 4.24 24.86
CA GLU A 421 -9.56 5.40 25.49
C GLU A 421 -10.92 5.71 24.85
N SER A 422 -11.91 5.92 25.67
CA SER A 422 -13.26 6.26 25.20
C SER A 422 -14.01 7.07 26.24
N ASN A 423 -14.72 8.11 25.76
CA ASN A 423 -15.53 8.97 26.61
C ASN A 423 -16.97 8.42 26.72
N PHE A 424 -17.12 7.27 27.37
CA PHE A 424 -18.46 6.72 27.64
C PHE A 424 -18.98 7.19 28.99
N ASP A 425 -20.14 7.81 28.99
CA ASP A 425 -20.90 8.02 30.23
C ASP A 425 -21.62 6.71 30.60
N LEU A 426 -20.95 5.87 31.39
CA LEU A 426 -21.46 4.58 31.82
C LEU A 426 -22.67 4.68 32.77
N ILE A 427 -22.97 5.86 33.32
CA ILE A 427 -24.07 6.05 34.24
C ILE A 427 -25.42 5.74 33.60
N ASN A 428 -25.54 6.01 32.31
CA ASN A 428 -26.79 5.81 31.56
C ASN A 428 -27.02 4.36 31.09
N TYR A 429 -26.02 3.50 31.22
CA TYR A 429 -26.13 2.09 30.78
C TYR A 429 -26.47 1.15 31.92
N GLY A 430 -27.44 0.28 31.70
CA GLY A 430 -27.87 -0.70 32.70
C GLY A 430 -27.08 -2.00 32.68
N ARG A 431 -26.34 -2.26 31.61
CA ARG A 431 -25.57 -3.49 31.42
C ARG A 431 -24.51 -3.37 30.34
N ILE A 432 -23.43 -4.11 30.46
CA ILE A 432 -22.40 -4.33 29.46
C ILE A 432 -22.44 -5.80 29.05
N LYS A 433 -22.33 -6.09 27.77
CA LYS A 433 -22.19 -7.44 27.21
C LYS A 433 -21.01 -7.45 26.24
N MET A 434 -20.14 -8.44 26.36
CA MET A 434 -19.06 -8.69 25.43
C MET A 434 -18.97 -10.19 25.14
N PHE A 435 -18.99 -10.55 23.87
CA PHE A 435 -18.76 -11.92 23.43
C PHE A 435 -17.27 -12.13 23.16
N ILE A 436 -16.73 -13.23 23.60
CA ILE A 436 -15.35 -13.64 23.39
C ILE A 436 -15.33 -15.03 22.77
N HIS A 437 -14.64 -15.18 21.68
CA HIS A 437 -14.34 -16.44 21.02
C HIS A 437 -12.86 -16.76 21.26
N ALA A 438 -12.53 -17.99 21.63
CA ALA A 438 -11.18 -18.46 21.82
C ALA A 438 -10.95 -19.77 21.06
N GLU A 439 -9.85 -19.86 20.35
CA GLU A 439 -9.39 -21.06 19.63
C GLU A 439 -7.87 -21.21 19.73
N PRO A 440 -7.32 -22.43 19.68
CA PRO A 440 -5.87 -22.63 19.68
C PRO A 440 -5.26 -22.22 18.33
N ASN A 441 -3.99 -21.85 18.32
CA ASN A 441 -3.20 -21.74 17.10
C ASN A 441 -2.95 -23.12 16.47
N ASP A 442 -2.54 -23.13 15.20
CA ASP A 442 -2.24 -24.37 14.48
C ASP A 442 -1.20 -25.23 15.21
N GLY A 443 -1.60 -26.44 15.56
CA GLY A 443 -0.73 -27.39 16.26
C GLY A 443 -0.78 -27.32 17.79
N ASP A 444 -1.43 -26.31 18.36
CA ASP A 444 -1.57 -26.17 19.81
C ASP A 444 -2.74 -26.97 20.35
N ILE A 445 -2.62 -27.41 21.59
CA ILE A 445 -3.71 -28.08 22.33
C ILE A 445 -4.08 -27.20 23.51
N LEU A 446 -5.30 -26.72 23.52
CA LEU A 446 -5.84 -25.88 24.57
C LEU A 446 -7.17 -26.49 25.07
N SER A 447 -7.33 -26.53 26.39
CA SER A 447 -8.52 -27.04 27.04
C SER A 447 -9.44 -25.91 27.54
N ASP A 448 -10.69 -26.22 27.81
CA ASP A 448 -11.61 -25.31 28.47
C ASP A 448 -11.06 -24.87 29.82
N ASP A 449 -11.21 -23.56 30.10
CA ASP A 449 -10.84 -22.94 31.37
C ASP A 449 -9.32 -22.83 31.64
N GLU A 450 -8.44 -23.21 30.69
CA GLU A 450 -6.98 -23.02 30.79
C GLU A 450 -6.55 -21.57 30.63
N ILE A 451 -7.32 -20.78 29.86
CA ILE A 451 -7.09 -19.35 29.72
C ILE A 451 -8.31 -18.58 30.21
N SER A 452 -8.09 -17.40 30.73
CA SER A 452 -9.14 -16.46 31.11
C SER A 452 -9.03 -15.16 30.35
N ALA A 453 -10.14 -14.48 30.16
CA ALA A 453 -10.17 -13.12 29.67
C ALA A 453 -10.65 -12.18 30.74
N PHE A 454 -10.01 -11.03 30.85
CA PHE A 454 -10.44 -9.97 31.76
C PHE A 454 -10.83 -8.70 31.00
N LEU A 455 -11.76 -7.96 31.57
CA LEU A 455 -12.17 -6.66 31.10
C LEU A 455 -12.01 -5.64 32.24
N ARG A 456 -11.15 -4.66 32.03
CA ARG A 456 -10.98 -3.50 32.94
C ARG A 456 -11.64 -2.27 32.36
N PHE A 457 -12.33 -1.50 33.16
CA PHE A 457 -12.82 -0.18 32.80
C PHE A 457 -12.79 0.74 34.03
N GLY A 458 -12.25 1.95 33.81
CA GLY A 458 -12.02 2.91 34.90
C GLY A 458 -11.36 4.17 34.39
N SER A 459 -10.90 4.99 35.31
CA SER A 459 -10.19 6.22 35.01
C SER A 459 -8.70 6.02 34.78
N ASP A 460 -8.13 4.93 35.24
CA ASP A 460 -6.75 4.49 34.97
C ASP A 460 -6.67 2.95 34.95
N TYR A 461 -5.53 2.41 34.54
CA TYR A 461 -5.36 0.96 34.36
C TYR A 461 -4.77 0.25 35.60
N GLU A 462 -4.32 0.99 36.60
CA GLU A 462 -3.55 0.48 37.71
C GLU A 462 -4.31 0.52 39.05
N ASN A 463 -5.00 1.63 39.35
CA ASN A 463 -5.54 1.88 40.67
C ASN A 463 -7.06 2.11 40.72
N ASN A 464 -7.66 2.66 39.65
CA ASN A 464 -9.07 3.09 39.66
C ASN A 464 -9.85 2.46 38.52
N TYR A 465 -10.06 1.14 38.59
CA TYR A 465 -10.80 0.37 37.60
C TYR A 465 -11.73 -0.66 38.26
N TYR A 466 -12.68 -1.11 37.48
CA TYR A 466 -13.46 -2.32 37.72
C TYR A 466 -12.92 -3.42 36.81
N GLU A 467 -12.72 -4.59 37.34
CA GLU A 467 -12.28 -5.76 36.59
C GLU A 467 -13.30 -6.87 36.65
N ILE A 468 -13.48 -7.54 35.54
CA ILE A 468 -14.26 -8.78 35.43
C ILE A 468 -13.42 -9.78 34.65
N GLU A 469 -13.19 -10.92 35.27
CA GLU A 469 -12.47 -12.03 34.69
C GLU A 469 -13.42 -13.18 34.40
N LEU A 470 -13.22 -13.88 33.27
CA LEU A 470 -14.01 -15.03 32.84
C LEU A 470 -13.09 -16.10 32.25
N PRO A 471 -13.11 -17.32 32.76
CA PRO A 471 -12.48 -18.46 32.10
C PRO A 471 -13.14 -18.73 30.74
N LEU A 472 -12.36 -19.08 29.74
CA LEU A 472 -12.83 -19.18 28.36
C LEU A 472 -13.15 -20.62 27.97
N LYS A 473 -14.20 -20.77 27.15
CA LYS A 473 -14.52 -22.01 26.45
C LYS A 473 -13.82 -22.01 25.10
N ILE A 474 -13.15 -23.12 24.80
CA ILE A 474 -12.30 -23.23 23.61
C ILE A 474 -13.06 -23.86 22.46
N THR A 475 -13.06 -23.17 21.32
CA THR A 475 -13.56 -23.73 20.07
C THR A 475 -12.46 -24.55 19.40
N ARG A 476 -12.82 -25.74 18.92
CA ARG A 476 -11.92 -26.60 18.16
C ARG A 476 -12.37 -26.63 16.71
N PRO A 477 -11.65 -25.97 15.78
CA PRO A 477 -12.05 -25.85 14.38
C PRO A 477 -12.35 -27.19 13.71
N SER A 478 -11.56 -28.23 13.99
CA SER A 478 -11.74 -29.58 13.45
C SER A 478 -13.05 -30.27 13.85
N LEU A 479 -13.76 -29.78 14.85
CA LEU A 479 -15.04 -30.29 15.31
C LEU A 479 -16.24 -29.46 14.84
N LEU A 480 -16.00 -28.40 14.07
CA LEU A 480 -17.07 -27.55 13.56
C LEU A 480 -17.72 -28.16 12.32
N ASN A 481 -19.04 -28.05 12.24
CA ASN A 481 -19.77 -28.28 11.00
C ASN A 481 -19.50 -27.10 10.04
N GLN A 482 -19.63 -27.32 8.73
CA GLN A 482 -19.45 -26.30 7.68
C GLN A 482 -20.21 -24.99 7.90
N ASN A 483 -21.23 -24.98 8.76
CA ASN A 483 -22.03 -23.80 9.08
C ASN A 483 -21.62 -23.10 10.39
N GLY A 484 -20.54 -23.52 11.05
CA GLY A 484 -20.04 -22.90 12.28
C GLY A 484 -21.01 -23.01 13.49
N SER A 485 -21.95 -23.97 13.47
CA SER A 485 -23.05 -24.06 14.47
C SER A 485 -22.59 -24.42 15.89
N ASN A 486 -21.33 -24.81 16.09
CA ASN A 486 -20.78 -25.25 17.38
C ASN A 486 -19.65 -24.33 17.88
N ILE A 487 -19.61 -23.07 17.45
CA ILE A 487 -18.64 -22.10 17.98
C ILE A 487 -18.96 -21.84 19.45
N ALA A 488 -17.96 -22.07 20.33
CA ALA A 488 -18.06 -21.73 21.74
C ALA A 488 -17.86 -20.23 21.94
N LEU A 489 -18.88 -19.54 22.41
CA LEU A 489 -18.82 -18.14 22.76
C LEU A 489 -18.90 -17.96 24.27
N SER A 490 -17.88 -17.40 24.86
CA SER A 490 -17.89 -16.96 26.25
C SER A 490 -18.52 -15.56 26.34
N LEU A 491 -19.32 -15.30 27.33
CA LEU A 491 -20.07 -14.05 27.46
C LEU A 491 -19.75 -13.37 28.78
N ILE A 492 -19.07 -12.23 28.71
CA ILE A 492 -19.02 -11.28 29.82
C ILE A 492 -20.35 -10.53 29.84
N HIS A 493 -21.10 -10.66 30.96
CA HIS A 493 -22.38 -10.00 31.15
C HIS A 493 -22.42 -9.31 32.51
N ILE A 494 -22.38 -7.99 32.50
CA ILE A 494 -22.38 -7.16 33.70
C ILE A 494 -23.75 -6.48 33.83
N TRP A 495 -24.41 -6.65 34.98
CA TRP A 495 -25.62 -5.93 35.35
C TRP A 495 -25.27 -4.75 36.24
N ARG A 496 -25.94 -3.64 36.06
CA ARG A 496 -25.83 -2.50 36.96
C ARG A 496 -26.21 -2.95 38.37
N CYS A 497 -25.26 -2.94 39.30
CA CYS A 497 -25.58 -3.03 40.71
C CYS A 497 -26.40 -1.82 41.12
N ARG A 498 -27.67 -2.01 41.44
CA ARG A 498 -28.42 -0.98 42.15
C ARG A 498 -27.77 -0.81 43.52
N ARG A 499 -27.17 0.37 43.77
CA ARG A 499 -26.89 0.75 45.17
C ARG A 499 -28.23 0.85 45.86
N PHE A 500 -28.42 0.03 46.89
CA PHE A 500 -29.43 0.27 47.92
C PHE A 500 -28.97 1.39 48.84
#